data_e7823ea5a1cbee38a3ffaffde956f8e4
#
_entry.id   e7823ea5a1cbee38a3ffaffde956f8e4
#
_cell.length_a   1.000
_cell.length_b   1.000
_cell.length_c   1.000
_cell.angle_alpha   90.00
_cell.angle_beta   90.00
_cell.angle_gamma   90.00
#
_symmetry.space_group_name_H-M   'P 1'
#
loop_
_entity.id
_entity.type
_entity.pdbx_description
1 polymer ?
#
loop_
_entity_poly.entity_id
_entity_poly.type
_entity_poly.pdbx_seq_one_letter_code
_entity_poly.pdbx_strand_id
1 'polypeptide(L)'
;MYPERFTNVTNGIAHRKWLVYSNPELASLLDETIGRDYRSRPEELARFAAFGSDKAVLSRLDEIKKHNKVCFAEYIRKTKGIVIDPETVFDVQAKRLHEYKRQLLNAINIISLYRRLKADPNADITPTTFIFAAKAAPGYYTAKDIIRLICYLGAEIEKDPVIREKLRVVFLDNYNVTLAEHLMPAAEISEQISLAGKEASGTGNMKFMINGAITIGTLDGANVEMSEQVGSCLLYTSPS
;
A
#
# COMPACT_ATOMS: atom_id res chain seq x y z
N MET A 1 38.60 7.31 -7.84
CA MET A 1 37.26 7.37 -7.27
C MET A 1 37.41 7.28 -5.75
N TYR A 2 36.69 8.08 -4.97
CA TYR A 2 36.87 8.17 -3.52
C TYR A 2 35.56 7.66 -2.85
N PRO A 3 35.33 6.34 -2.77
CA PRO A 3 34.07 5.77 -2.30
C PRO A 3 33.72 6.20 -0.86
N GLU A 4 34.75 6.43 -0.02
CA GLU A 4 34.59 6.89 1.37
C GLU A 4 34.03 8.31 1.51
N ARG A 5 33.99 9.09 0.42
CA ARG A 5 33.45 10.46 0.42
C ARG A 5 31.93 10.50 0.07
N PHE A 6 31.38 9.38 -0.34
CA PHE A 6 29.99 9.27 -0.73
C PHE A 6 29.22 8.43 0.28
N THR A 7 28.19 9.00 0.85
CA THR A 7 27.27 8.30 1.77
C THR A 7 25.86 8.35 1.22
N ASN A 8 25.09 7.31 1.47
CA ASN A 8 23.66 7.27 1.16
C ASN A 8 22.84 7.65 2.40
N VAL A 9 21.90 8.56 2.23
CA VAL A 9 20.96 8.95 3.29
C VAL A 9 19.54 8.87 2.70
N THR A 10 18.69 7.99 3.25
CA THR A 10 17.30 7.86 2.84
C THR A 10 16.43 8.95 3.49
N ASN A 11 15.23 9.16 2.93
CA ASN A 11 14.25 10.05 3.51
C ASN A 11 13.65 9.47 4.80
N GLY A 12 13.00 10.33 5.57
CA GLY A 12 12.14 9.95 6.69
C GLY A 12 10.71 10.43 6.48
N ILE A 13 9.83 10.09 7.42
CA ILE A 13 8.44 10.55 7.46
C ILE A 13 8.13 11.20 8.79
N ALA A 14 7.19 12.14 8.79
CA ALA A 14 6.63 12.71 10.01
C ALA A 14 5.59 11.73 10.58
N HIS A 15 5.98 10.86 11.52
CA HIS A 15 5.10 9.86 12.13
C HIS A 15 3.86 10.50 12.79
N ARG A 16 3.97 11.71 13.36
CA ARG A 16 2.81 12.47 13.87
C ARG A 16 1.75 12.72 12.81
N LYS A 17 2.17 12.98 11.56
CA LYS A 17 1.24 13.16 10.44
C LYS A 17 0.68 11.83 9.96
N TRP A 18 1.55 10.87 9.67
CA TRP A 18 1.18 9.64 8.95
C TRP A 18 0.67 8.50 9.84
N LEU A 19 0.85 8.60 11.16
CA LEU A 19 0.29 7.70 12.15
C LEU A 19 -0.76 8.43 12.99
N VAL A 20 -0.35 9.44 13.78
CA VAL A 20 -1.24 10.02 14.80
C VAL A 20 -2.42 10.78 14.19
N TYR A 21 -2.17 11.57 13.14
CA TYR A 21 -3.21 12.35 12.49
C TYR A 21 -4.05 11.51 11.52
N SER A 22 -3.39 10.69 10.68
CA SER A 22 -4.09 9.93 9.63
C SER A 22 -4.79 8.66 10.14
N ASN A 23 -4.41 8.14 11.33
CA ASN A 23 -4.98 6.94 11.92
C ASN A 23 -5.22 7.14 13.44
N PRO A 24 -6.20 7.98 13.80
CA PRO A 24 -6.42 8.37 15.21
C PRO A 24 -6.81 7.20 16.11
N GLU A 25 -7.50 6.19 15.59
CA GLU A 25 -7.87 4.99 16.37
C GLU A 25 -6.65 4.14 16.71
N LEU A 26 -5.73 3.94 15.73
CA LEU A 26 -4.45 3.28 16.01
C LEU A 26 -3.61 4.11 17.01
N ALA A 27 -3.61 5.43 16.89
CA ALA A 27 -2.93 6.29 17.85
C ALA A 27 -3.53 6.17 19.26
N SER A 28 -4.85 6.03 19.40
CA SER A 28 -5.52 5.79 20.69
C SER A 28 -5.10 4.46 21.30
N LEU A 29 -5.07 3.39 20.51
CA LEU A 29 -4.60 2.08 20.96
C LEU A 29 -3.14 2.13 21.44
N LEU A 30 -2.28 2.83 20.72
CA LEU A 30 -0.87 3.03 21.12
C LEU A 30 -0.77 3.85 22.41
N ASP A 31 -1.55 4.93 22.56
CA ASP A 31 -1.59 5.75 23.78
C ASP A 31 -1.98 4.90 25.01
N GLU A 32 -2.93 3.99 24.85
CA GLU A 32 -3.42 3.10 25.90
C GLU A 32 -2.40 2.01 26.28
N THR A 33 -1.66 1.50 25.31
CA THR A 33 -0.75 0.35 25.50
C THR A 33 0.67 0.75 25.89
N ILE A 34 1.26 1.72 25.19
CA ILE A 34 2.65 2.11 25.36
C ILE A 34 2.83 3.55 25.88
N GLY A 35 1.74 4.29 26.07
CA GLY A 35 1.77 5.70 26.49
C GLY A 35 2.04 6.63 25.30
N ARG A 36 2.16 7.93 25.58
CA ARG A 36 2.22 8.99 24.54
C ARG A 36 3.62 9.40 24.13
N ASP A 37 4.65 8.84 24.74
CA ASP A 37 6.04 9.26 24.50
C ASP A 37 6.50 9.08 23.05
N TYR A 38 5.97 8.07 22.35
CA TYR A 38 6.26 7.85 20.92
C TYR A 38 5.89 9.04 20.01
N ARG A 39 4.99 9.92 20.47
CA ARG A 39 4.60 11.12 19.71
C ARG A 39 5.74 12.13 19.54
N SER A 40 6.68 12.15 20.48
CA SER A 40 7.91 12.96 20.44
C SER A 40 9.17 12.13 20.18
N ARG A 41 9.18 10.87 20.59
CA ARG A 41 10.27 9.90 20.48
C ARG A 41 9.80 8.67 19.71
N PRO A 42 9.86 8.64 18.37
CA PRO A 42 9.29 7.56 17.56
C PRO A 42 9.89 6.18 17.85
N GLU A 43 11.10 6.11 18.39
CA GLU A 43 11.75 4.88 18.84
C GLU A 43 10.95 4.14 19.91
N GLU A 44 10.14 4.82 20.69
CA GLU A 44 9.26 4.23 21.70
C GLU A 44 8.16 3.33 21.10
N LEU A 45 7.87 3.46 19.79
CA LEU A 45 6.96 2.56 19.07
C LEU A 45 7.42 1.09 19.16
N ALA A 46 8.71 0.83 19.29
CA ALA A 46 9.24 -0.53 19.45
C ALA A 46 8.65 -1.27 20.65
N ARG A 47 8.20 -0.55 21.69
CA ARG A 47 7.54 -1.14 22.88
C ARG A 47 6.23 -1.84 22.54
N PHE A 48 5.59 -1.47 21.44
CA PHE A 48 4.34 -2.09 21.00
C PHE A 48 4.51 -3.56 20.59
N ALA A 49 5.72 -3.98 20.22
CA ALA A 49 6.04 -5.38 19.91
C ALA A 49 5.72 -6.34 21.08
N ALA A 50 5.74 -5.87 22.33
CA ALA A 50 5.37 -6.68 23.50
C ALA A 50 3.91 -7.17 23.46
N PHE A 51 3.04 -6.53 22.69
CA PHE A 51 1.62 -6.87 22.56
C PHE A 51 1.33 -7.78 21.36
N GLY A 52 2.34 -8.26 20.63
CA GLY A 52 2.18 -9.09 19.43
C GLY A 52 1.47 -10.44 19.65
N SER A 53 1.33 -10.89 20.90
CA SER A 53 0.56 -12.09 21.27
C SER A 53 -0.71 -11.78 22.08
N ASP A 54 -0.99 -10.51 22.36
CA ASP A 54 -2.17 -10.10 23.11
C ASP A 54 -3.41 -10.12 22.21
N LYS A 55 -4.29 -11.09 22.46
CA LYS A 55 -5.50 -11.31 21.65
C LYS A 55 -6.45 -10.10 21.65
N ALA A 56 -6.54 -9.36 22.75
CA ALA A 56 -7.40 -8.19 22.83
C ALA A 56 -6.84 -7.04 21.97
N VAL A 57 -5.52 -6.83 22.01
CA VAL A 57 -4.85 -5.84 21.17
C VAL A 57 -4.94 -6.23 19.69
N LEU A 58 -4.72 -7.51 19.35
CA LEU A 58 -4.85 -7.99 17.97
C LEU A 58 -6.28 -7.81 17.42
N SER A 59 -7.31 -8.14 18.21
CA SER A 59 -8.72 -7.92 17.81
C SER A 59 -9.00 -6.43 17.55
N ARG A 60 -8.48 -5.54 18.40
CA ARG A 60 -8.63 -4.09 18.18
C ARG A 60 -7.89 -3.59 16.94
N LEU A 61 -6.73 -4.16 16.61
CA LEU A 61 -6.02 -3.83 15.36
C LEU A 61 -6.85 -4.21 14.12
N ASP A 62 -7.50 -5.39 14.16
CA ASP A 62 -8.38 -5.83 13.07
C ASP A 62 -9.60 -4.91 12.92
N GLU A 63 -10.24 -4.54 14.04
CA GLU A 63 -11.36 -3.60 14.05
C GLU A 63 -10.97 -2.23 13.50
N ILE A 64 -9.82 -1.69 13.91
CA ILE A 64 -9.27 -0.42 13.41
C ILE A 64 -9.01 -0.51 11.90
N LYS A 65 -8.39 -1.59 11.43
CA LYS A 65 -8.13 -1.80 10.00
C LYS A 65 -9.45 -1.84 9.21
N LYS A 66 -10.42 -2.61 9.69
CA LYS A 66 -11.74 -2.71 9.07
C LYS A 66 -12.46 -1.36 9.01
N HIS A 67 -12.43 -0.60 10.10
CA HIS A 67 -13.00 0.75 10.12
C HIS A 67 -12.33 1.67 9.10
N ASN A 68 -11.00 1.69 9.05
CA ASN A 68 -10.25 2.49 8.08
C ASN A 68 -10.62 2.13 6.62
N LYS A 69 -10.83 0.84 6.32
CA LYS A 69 -11.28 0.36 5.00
C LYS A 69 -12.67 0.86 4.65
N VAL A 70 -13.60 0.80 5.59
CA VAL A 70 -14.97 1.34 5.43
C VAL A 70 -14.92 2.85 5.19
N CYS A 71 -14.18 3.59 6.01
CA CYS A 71 -14.01 5.04 5.87
C CYS A 71 -13.41 5.42 4.51
N PHE A 72 -12.41 4.68 4.05
CA PHE A 72 -11.81 4.90 2.74
C PHE A 72 -12.78 4.58 1.59
N ALA A 73 -13.49 3.47 1.66
CA ALA A 73 -14.51 3.10 0.67
C ALA A 73 -15.60 4.18 0.55
N GLU A 74 -16.07 4.71 1.69
CA GLU A 74 -17.01 5.82 1.68
C GLU A 74 -16.43 7.12 1.11
N TYR A 75 -15.17 7.43 1.45
CA TYR A 75 -14.48 8.61 0.94
C TYR A 75 -14.41 8.60 -0.59
N ILE A 76 -13.95 7.49 -1.21
CA ILE A 76 -13.87 7.41 -2.68
C ILE A 76 -15.24 7.31 -3.34
N ARG A 77 -16.23 6.70 -2.68
CA ARG A 77 -17.62 6.72 -3.18
C ARG A 77 -18.16 8.15 -3.25
N LYS A 78 -17.95 8.96 -2.21
CA LYS A 78 -18.43 10.35 -2.15
C LYS A 78 -17.67 11.28 -3.09
N THR A 79 -16.35 11.11 -3.23
CA THR A 79 -15.50 12.05 -3.97
C THR A 79 -15.26 11.69 -5.43
N LYS A 80 -15.38 10.40 -5.78
CA LYS A 80 -15.05 9.86 -7.11
C LYS A 80 -16.17 8.98 -7.70
N GLY A 81 -17.24 8.69 -6.97
CA GLY A 81 -18.31 7.79 -7.42
C GLY A 81 -17.89 6.32 -7.55
N ILE A 82 -16.75 5.94 -6.98
CA ILE A 82 -16.20 4.59 -7.06
C ILE A 82 -16.67 3.80 -5.85
N VAL A 83 -17.24 2.61 -6.11
CA VAL A 83 -17.68 1.68 -5.06
C VAL A 83 -16.70 0.52 -4.98
N ILE A 84 -16.20 0.23 -3.80
CA ILE A 84 -15.37 -0.95 -3.50
C ILE A 84 -15.90 -1.66 -2.27
N ASP A 85 -15.62 -2.96 -2.17
CA ASP A 85 -15.99 -3.76 -1.01
C ASP A 85 -14.87 -3.71 0.05
N PRO A 86 -15.14 -3.19 1.25
CA PRO A 86 -14.13 -3.13 2.32
C PRO A 86 -13.78 -4.51 2.91
N GLU A 87 -14.51 -5.58 2.60
CA GLU A 87 -14.17 -6.93 3.06
C GLU A 87 -13.07 -7.59 2.19
N THR A 88 -12.80 -7.08 0.98
CA THR A 88 -11.70 -7.57 0.13
C THR A 88 -10.35 -7.06 0.61
N VAL A 89 -9.27 -7.80 0.38
CA VAL A 89 -7.89 -7.31 0.65
C VAL A 89 -7.59 -6.09 -0.22
N PHE A 90 -7.11 -5.00 0.38
CA PHE A 90 -6.68 -3.81 -0.34
C PHE A 90 -5.19 -3.89 -0.66
N ASP A 91 -4.89 -4.25 -1.91
CA ASP A 91 -3.55 -4.24 -2.48
C ASP A 91 -3.30 -2.90 -3.19
N VAL A 92 -2.34 -2.12 -2.72
CA VAL A 92 -2.21 -0.71 -3.07
C VAL A 92 -0.87 -0.41 -3.72
N GLN A 93 -0.91 0.19 -4.91
CA GLN A 93 0.24 0.80 -5.56
C GLN A 93 0.01 2.30 -5.76
N ALA A 94 0.31 3.10 -4.72
CA ALA A 94 0.08 4.54 -4.69
C ALA A 94 1.38 5.32 -4.87
N LYS A 95 1.66 5.75 -6.10
CA LYS A 95 2.85 6.52 -6.49
C LYS A 95 2.68 7.13 -7.88
N ARG A 96 3.49 8.17 -8.22
CA ARG A 96 3.52 8.69 -9.59
C ARG A 96 3.76 7.54 -10.56
N LEU A 97 3.02 7.54 -11.69
CA LEU A 97 3.21 6.52 -12.68
C LEU A 97 4.52 6.74 -13.44
N HIS A 98 5.33 5.70 -13.47
CA HIS A 98 6.62 5.70 -14.16
C HIS A 98 7.04 4.25 -14.48
N GLU A 99 7.65 4.02 -15.66
CA GLU A 99 8.03 2.66 -16.09
C GLU A 99 8.89 1.94 -15.05
N TYR A 100 9.88 2.62 -14.45
CA TYR A 100 10.75 2.00 -13.43
C TYR A 100 10.03 1.60 -12.14
N LYS A 101 8.85 2.18 -11.85
CA LYS A 101 8.03 1.81 -10.68
C LYS A 101 7.20 0.57 -10.92
N ARG A 102 7.20 0.08 -12.14
CA ARG A 102 6.65 -1.21 -12.58
C ARG A 102 5.15 -1.41 -12.30
N GLN A 103 4.34 -0.34 -12.39
CA GLN A 103 2.88 -0.51 -12.36
C GLN A 103 2.38 -1.44 -13.48
N LEU A 104 3.08 -1.46 -14.62
CA LEU A 104 2.79 -2.39 -15.69
C LEU A 104 2.99 -3.84 -15.26
N LEU A 105 4.05 -4.15 -14.48
CA LEU A 105 4.28 -5.51 -13.96
C LEU A 105 3.12 -5.96 -13.05
N ASN A 106 2.65 -5.08 -12.16
CA ASN A 106 1.49 -5.38 -11.33
C ASN A 106 0.22 -5.55 -12.17
N ALA A 107 0.00 -4.73 -13.20
CA ALA A 107 -1.11 -4.93 -14.13
C ALA A 107 -1.04 -6.30 -14.86
N ILE A 108 0.15 -6.76 -15.25
CA ILE A 108 0.37 -8.08 -15.85
C ILE A 108 0.07 -9.19 -14.84
N ASN A 109 0.48 -9.04 -13.58
CA ASN A 109 0.12 -9.95 -12.50
C ASN A 109 -1.40 -10.09 -12.36
N ILE A 110 -2.12 -8.97 -12.35
CA ILE A 110 -3.58 -8.96 -12.28
C ILE A 110 -4.22 -9.64 -13.50
N ILE A 111 -3.68 -9.42 -14.71
CA ILE A 111 -4.11 -10.14 -15.92
C ILE A 111 -3.93 -11.65 -15.75
N SER A 112 -2.83 -12.09 -15.14
CA SER A 112 -2.58 -13.50 -14.86
C SER A 112 -3.62 -14.08 -13.89
N LEU A 113 -3.95 -13.35 -12.82
CA LEU A 113 -5.00 -13.73 -11.87
C LEU A 113 -6.37 -13.79 -12.55
N TYR A 114 -6.71 -12.79 -13.37
CA TYR A 114 -7.95 -12.76 -14.14
C TYR A 114 -8.07 -13.98 -15.07
N ARG A 115 -7.00 -14.31 -15.82
CA ARG A 115 -6.98 -15.50 -16.67
C ARG A 115 -7.13 -16.80 -15.89
N ARG A 116 -6.52 -16.89 -14.71
CA ARG A 116 -6.67 -18.05 -13.82
C ARG A 116 -8.12 -18.20 -13.36
N LEU A 117 -8.76 -17.11 -12.94
CA LEU A 117 -10.18 -17.11 -12.55
C LEU A 117 -11.13 -17.40 -13.73
N LYS A 118 -10.76 -16.98 -14.96
CA LYS A 118 -11.52 -17.35 -16.17
C LYS A 118 -11.43 -18.83 -16.48
N ALA A 119 -10.30 -19.45 -16.22
CA ALA A 119 -10.12 -20.89 -16.44
C ALA A 119 -10.76 -21.71 -15.31
N ASP A 120 -10.70 -21.24 -14.07
CA ASP A 120 -11.31 -21.88 -12.90
C ASP A 120 -11.91 -20.81 -11.97
N PRO A 121 -13.21 -20.52 -12.07
CA PRO A 121 -13.88 -19.55 -11.18
C PRO A 121 -13.82 -19.92 -9.70
N ASN A 122 -13.60 -21.21 -9.38
CA ASN A 122 -13.48 -21.68 -8.00
C ASN A 122 -12.04 -21.70 -7.48
N ALA A 123 -11.06 -21.26 -8.28
CA ALA A 123 -9.67 -21.16 -7.83
C ALA A 123 -9.60 -20.47 -6.46
N ASP A 124 -8.77 -21.03 -5.59
CA ASP A 124 -8.50 -20.46 -4.26
C ASP A 124 -7.68 -19.17 -4.41
N ILE A 125 -8.41 -18.08 -4.53
CA ILE A 125 -7.88 -16.70 -4.60
C ILE A 125 -8.68 -15.89 -3.60
N THR A 126 -7.96 -15.30 -2.65
CA THR A 126 -8.55 -14.38 -1.67
C THR A 126 -9.13 -13.16 -2.39
N PRO A 127 -10.38 -12.77 -2.12
CA PRO A 127 -10.98 -11.59 -2.73
C PRO A 127 -10.11 -10.34 -2.51
N THR A 128 -9.68 -9.73 -3.60
CA THR A 128 -8.70 -8.63 -3.59
C THR A 128 -9.14 -7.48 -4.48
N THR A 129 -9.07 -6.27 -3.93
CA THR A 129 -9.21 -5.01 -4.67
C THR A 129 -7.83 -4.40 -4.87
N PHE A 130 -7.34 -4.40 -6.11
CA PHE A 130 -6.11 -3.73 -6.52
C PHE A 130 -6.38 -2.25 -6.73
N ILE A 131 -5.70 -1.40 -5.96
CA ILE A 131 -5.91 0.05 -5.97
C ILE A 131 -4.64 0.73 -6.49
N PHE A 132 -4.72 1.26 -7.71
CA PHE A 132 -3.70 2.14 -8.25
C PHE A 132 -4.08 3.58 -7.95
N ALA A 133 -3.18 4.33 -7.31
CA ALA A 133 -3.36 5.76 -7.12
C ALA A 133 -2.18 6.51 -7.73
N ALA A 134 -2.41 7.26 -8.81
CA ALA A 134 -1.32 7.81 -9.60
C ALA A 134 -1.67 9.12 -10.30
N LYS A 135 -0.63 9.72 -10.85
CA LYS A 135 -0.68 10.76 -11.88
C LYS A 135 0.59 10.66 -12.74
N ALA A 136 0.46 11.04 -14.01
CA ALA A 136 1.55 11.07 -14.98
C ALA A 136 1.84 12.50 -15.46
N ALA A 137 3.08 12.76 -15.88
CA ALA A 137 3.41 14.01 -16.56
C ALA A 137 2.64 14.13 -17.88
N PRO A 138 2.22 15.33 -18.31
CA PRO A 138 1.42 15.52 -19.52
C PRO A 138 2.03 14.95 -20.80
N GLY A 139 3.35 15.01 -20.96
CA GLY A 139 4.08 14.49 -22.12
C GLY A 139 4.52 13.03 -22.02
N TYR A 140 4.21 12.32 -20.93
CA TYR A 140 4.66 10.95 -20.73
C TYR A 140 3.62 9.96 -21.31
N TYR A 141 3.69 9.71 -22.60
CA TYR A 141 2.71 8.89 -23.33
C TYR A 141 2.66 7.44 -22.84
N THR A 142 3.81 6.78 -22.66
CA THR A 142 3.86 5.40 -22.11
C THR A 142 3.14 5.30 -20.77
N ALA A 143 3.35 6.27 -19.88
CA ALA A 143 2.65 6.29 -18.59
C ALA A 143 1.13 6.40 -18.75
N LYS A 144 0.66 7.19 -19.73
CA LYS A 144 -0.78 7.31 -20.03
C LYS A 144 -1.34 6.01 -20.61
N ASP A 145 -0.57 5.30 -21.42
CA ASP A 145 -0.99 4.01 -21.97
C ASP A 145 -1.08 2.94 -20.88
N ILE A 146 -0.16 2.95 -19.91
CA ILE A 146 -0.26 2.08 -18.73
C ILE A 146 -1.52 2.42 -17.91
N ILE A 147 -1.85 3.69 -17.70
CA ILE A 147 -3.10 4.10 -17.03
C ILE A 147 -4.30 3.57 -17.80
N ARG A 148 -4.33 3.73 -19.13
CA ARG A 148 -5.43 3.20 -19.97
C ARG A 148 -5.57 1.69 -19.82
N LEU A 149 -4.43 0.95 -19.85
CA LEU A 149 -4.45 -0.50 -19.66
C LEU A 149 -5.08 -0.88 -18.32
N ILE A 150 -4.67 -0.24 -17.21
CA ILE A 150 -5.21 -0.49 -15.88
C ILE A 150 -6.73 -0.19 -15.85
N CYS A 151 -7.17 0.93 -16.42
CA CYS A 151 -8.58 1.30 -16.48
C CYS A 151 -9.39 0.31 -17.31
N TYR A 152 -8.88 -0.11 -18.49
CA TYR A 152 -9.55 -1.12 -19.33
C TYR A 152 -9.62 -2.48 -18.63
N LEU A 153 -8.55 -2.89 -17.95
CA LEU A 153 -8.53 -4.13 -17.17
C LEU A 153 -9.60 -4.13 -16.08
N GLY A 154 -9.72 -3.02 -15.34
CA GLY A 154 -10.78 -2.87 -14.33
C GLY A 154 -12.18 -2.93 -14.94
N ALA A 155 -12.40 -2.22 -16.06
CA ALA A 155 -13.67 -2.22 -16.75
C ALA A 155 -14.02 -3.61 -17.35
N GLU A 156 -13.02 -4.38 -17.78
CA GLU A 156 -13.24 -5.75 -18.30
C GLU A 156 -13.61 -6.73 -17.20
N ILE A 157 -12.90 -6.66 -16.05
CA ILE A 157 -13.20 -7.50 -14.88
C ILE A 157 -14.61 -7.22 -14.35
N GLU A 158 -15.03 -5.95 -14.32
CA GLU A 158 -16.35 -5.55 -13.81
C GLU A 158 -17.53 -6.12 -14.62
N LYS A 159 -17.30 -6.47 -15.90
CA LYS A 159 -18.32 -7.12 -16.75
C LYS A 159 -18.60 -8.57 -16.38
N ASP A 160 -17.67 -9.22 -15.66
CA ASP A 160 -17.82 -10.62 -15.26
C ASP A 160 -18.34 -10.71 -13.80
N PRO A 161 -19.62 -11.06 -13.60
CA PRO A 161 -20.24 -11.05 -12.28
C PRO A 161 -19.62 -12.06 -11.30
N VAL A 162 -18.99 -13.12 -11.80
CA VAL A 162 -18.33 -14.14 -10.96
C VAL A 162 -16.95 -13.69 -10.55
N ILE A 163 -16.16 -13.16 -11.49
CA ILE A 163 -14.78 -12.77 -11.23
C ILE A 163 -14.71 -11.50 -10.40
N ARG A 164 -15.59 -10.51 -10.62
CA ARG A 164 -15.58 -9.24 -9.89
C ARG A 164 -15.79 -9.39 -8.38
N GLU A 165 -16.39 -10.51 -7.92
CA GLU A 165 -16.51 -10.81 -6.50
C GLU A 165 -15.17 -11.20 -5.85
N LYS A 166 -14.22 -11.69 -6.66
CA LYS A 166 -12.88 -12.10 -6.19
C LYS A 166 -11.76 -11.15 -6.59
N LEU A 167 -11.94 -10.39 -7.67
CA LEU A 167 -10.90 -9.56 -8.25
C LEU A 167 -11.49 -8.23 -8.70
N ARG A 168 -10.95 -7.15 -8.18
CA ARG A 168 -11.31 -5.79 -8.56
C ARG A 168 -10.08 -4.95 -8.85
N VAL A 169 -10.19 -4.02 -9.81
CA VAL A 169 -9.11 -3.09 -10.14
C VAL A 169 -9.68 -1.68 -10.19
N VAL A 170 -9.11 -0.80 -9.40
CA VAL A 170 -9.53 0.59 -9.27
C VAL A 170 -8.35 1.52 -9.57
N PHE A 171 -8.56 2.50 -10.43
CA PHE A 171 -7.59 3.57 -10.66
C PHE A 171 -8.10 4.89 -10.06
N LEU A 172 -7.32 5.44 -9.12
CA LEU A 172 -7.59 6.72 -8.47
C LEU A 172 -6.67 7.78 -9.07
N ASP A 173 -7.25 8.68 -9.83
CA ASP A 173 -6.55 9.80 -10.44
C ASP A 173 -6.11 10.85 -9.40
N ASN A 174 -5.17 11.70 -9.79
CA ASN A 174 -4.69 12.82 -8.99
C ASN A 174 -4.23 12.45 -7.58
N TYR A 175 -3.45 11.37 -7.46
CA TYR A 175 -2.85 10.99 -6.17
C TYR A 175 -2.16 12.20 -5.50
N ASN A 176 -2.60 12.52 -4.29
CA ASN A 176 -2.17 13.67 -3.51
C ASN A 176 -2.15 13.33 -2.01
N VAL A 177 -1.76 14.30 -1.16
CA VAL A 177 -1.63 14.10 0.29
C VAL A 177 -2.97 13.74 0.93
N THR A 178 -4.07 14.42 0.57
CA THR A 178 -5.39 14.14 1.14
C THR A 178 -5.85 12.71 0.85
N LEU A 179 -5.72 12.26 -0.41
CA LEU A 179 -6.03 10.88 -0.77
C LEU A 179 -5.13 9.89 -0.01
N ALA A 180 -3.85 10.21 0.16
CA ALA A 180 -2.91 9.37 0.90
C ALA A 180 -3.27 9.22 2.38
N GLU A 181 -3.77 10.27 3.03
CA GLU A 181 -4.20 10.25 4.43
C GLU A 181 -5.33 9.25 4.70
N HIS A 182 -6.24 9.08 3.74
CA HIS A 182 -7.33 8.09 3.83
C HIS A 182 -6.90 6.70 3.37
N LEU A 183 -6.07 6.61 2.32
CA LEU A 183 -5.69 5.35 1.70
C LEU A 183 -4.70 4.55 2.55
N MET A 184 -3.70 5.20 3.14
CA MET A 184 -2.60 4.50 3.83
C MET A 184 -3.05 3.72 5.06
N PRO A 185 -3.95 4.22 5.92
CA PRO A 185 -4.51 3.43 7.02
C PRO A 185 -5.35 2.24 6.57
N ALA A 186 -5.99 2.33 5.39
CA ALA A 186 -6.87 1.30 4.85
C ALA A 186 -6.13 0.17 4.11
N ALA A 187 -4.91 0.39 3.65
CA ALA A 187 -4.15 -0.59 2.89
C ALA A 187 -3.71 -1.78 3.74
N GLU A 188 -3.76 -2.97 3.14
CA GLU A 188 -3.23 -4.22 3.73
C GLU A 188 -1.94 -4.65 3.05
N ILE A 189 -1.83 -4.43 1.73
CA ILE A 189 -0.62 -4.69 0.95
C ILE A 189 -0.16 -3.39 0.28
N SER A 190 1.15 -3.17 0.30
CA SER A 190 1.82 -2.01 -0.30
C SER A 190 2.83 -2.48 -1.34
N GLU A 191 2.57 -2.13 -2.60
CA GLU A 191 3.43 -2.47 -3.74
C GLU A 191 4.58 -1.48 -3.92
N GLN A 192 5.80 -1.92 -3.64
CA GLN A 192 7.04 -1.16 -3.68
C GLN A 192 8.08 -1.82 -4.60
N ILE A 193 7.62 -2.20 -5.79
CA ILE A 193 8.31 -3.09 -6.73
C ILE A 193 9.14 -2.36 -7.81
N SER A 194 9.72 -1.21 -7.50
CA SER A 194 10.58 -0.47 -8.43
C SER A 194 11.77 -1.31 -8.90
N LEU A 195 12.30 -1.03 -10.10
CA LEU A 195 13.58 -1.62 -10.55
C LEU A 195 14.70 -1.23 -9.58
N ALA A 196 15.53 -2.19 -9.21
CA ALA A 196 16.66 -1.95 -8.33
C ALA A 196 17.61 -0.87 -8.89
N GLY A 197 18.11 -0.01 -7.99
CA GLY A 197 18.96 1.12 -8.35
C GLY A 197 18.23 2.32 -8.98
N LYS A 198 16.89 2.34 -8.99
CA LYS A 198 16.09 3.44 -9.58
C LYS A 198 15.30 4.24 -8.55
N GLU A 199 14.93 3.66 -7.42
CA GLU A 199 14.23 4.36 -6.34
C GLU A 199 15.24 4.72 -5.24
N ALA A 200 15.67 5.99 -5.18
CA ALA A 200 16.71 6.41 -4.26
C ALA A 200 16.34 6.25 -2.77
N SER A 201 15.08 6.38 -2.42
CA SER A 201 14.56 6.20 -1.06
C SER A 201 13.11 5.72 -1.08
N GLY A 202 12.19 6.58 -1.51
CA GLY A 202 10.76 6.42 -1.26
C GLY A 202 10.36 6.90 0.14
N THR A 203 9.07 7.22 0.30
CA THR A 203 8.47 7.54 1.59
C THR A 203 7.11 6.87 1.76
N GLY A 204 6.46 6.47 0.67
CA GLY A 204 5.19 5.75 0.69
C GLY A 204 5.31 4.42 1.43
N ASN A 205 6.38 3.67 1.19
CA ASN A 205 6.70 2.42 1.87
C ASN A 205 6.64 2.56 3.40
N MET A 206 7.32 3.55 3.96
CA MET A 206 7.32 3.82 5.41
C MET A 206 5.92 4.18 5.93
N LYS A 207 5.16 4.99 5.17
CA LYS A 207 3.82 5.44 5.54
C LYS A 207 2.81 4.30 5.57
N PHE A 208 2.88 3.39 4.59
CA PHE A 208 2.06 2.19 4.57
C PHE A 208 2.43 1.24 5.71
N MET A 209 3.72 0.98 5.92
CA MET A 209 4.18 0.04 6.95
C MET A 209 3.85 0.51 8.36
N ILE A 210 4.00 1.81 8.68
CA ILE A 210 3.63 2.35 10.00
C ILE A 210 2.11 2.27 10.27
N ASN A 211 1.30 2.08 9.23
CA ASN A 211 -0.14 1.84 9.30
C ASN A 211 -0.50 0.34 9.19
N GLY A 212 0.48 -0.55 9.29
CA GLY A 212 0.27 -1.99 9.34
C GLY A 212 0.10 -2.67 7.99
N ALA A 213 0.45 -2.02 6.87
CA ALA A 213 0.47 -2.69 5.58
C ALA A 213 1.73 -3.54 5.40
N ILE A 214 1.55 -4.76 4.88
CA ILE A 214 2.65 -5.62 4.45
C ILE A 214 3.24 -5.07 3.15
N THR A 215 4.55 -5.05 3.02
CA THR A 215 5.23 -4.55 1.83
C THR A 215 5.65 -5.70 0.90
N ILE A 216 5.23 -5.62 -0.37
CA ILE A 216 5.82 -6.40 -1.46
C ILE A 216 6.77 -5.46 -2.20
N GLY A 217 8.06 -5.76 -2.23
CA GLY A 217 9.01 -4.80 -2.76
C GLY A 217 10.34 -5.38 -3.21
N THR A 218 11.10 -4.58 -3.93
CA THR A 218 12.49 -4.85 -4.24
C THR A 218 13.39 -4.29 -3.13
N LEU A 219 14.56 -4.87 -2.94
CA LEU A 219 15.60 -4.35 -2.04
C LEU A 219 16.29 -3.16 -2.71
N ASP A 220 15.61 -2.02 -2.68
CA ASP A 220 16.05 -0.75 -3.25
C ASP A 220 15.55 0.43 -2.39
N GLY A 221 16.29 1.52 -2.38
CA GLY A 221 15.98 2.70 -1.57
C GLY A 221 15.79 2.36 -0.08
N ALA A 222 14.80 2.97 0.55
CA ALA A 222 14.51 2.74 1.96
C ALA A 222 13.98 1.32 2.28
N ASN A 223 13.58 0.52 1.27
CA ASN A 223 13.18 -0.87 1.52
C ASN A 223 14.35 -1.71 2.06
N VAL A 224 15.60 -1.37 1.73
CA VAL A 224 16.80 -2.04 2.27
C VAL A 224 16.82 -1.89 3.80
N GLU A 225 16.81 -0.64 4.28
CA GLU A 225 16.82 -0.34 5.72
C GLU A 225 15.56 -0.89 6.42
N MET A 226 14.40 -0.80 5.79
CA MET A 226 13.15 -1.37 6.32
C MET A 226 13.27 -2.90 6.48
N SER A 227 13.81 -3.60 5.48
CA SER A 227 14.01 -5.05 5.53
C SER A 227 14.97 -5.47 6.65
N GLU A 228 16.03 -4.71 6.88
CA GLU A 228 16.98 -4.94 7.97
C GLU A 228 16.31 -4.80 9.36
N GLN A 229 15.35 -3.87 9.50
CA GLN A 229 14.65 -3.63 10.76
C GLN A 229 13.51 -4.61 11.04
N VAL A 230 12.73 -4.99 10.02
CA VAL A 230 11.50 -5.78 10.20
C VAL A 230 11.64 -7.24 9.79
N GLY A 231 12.72 -7.59 9.11
CA GLY A 231 12.95 -8.94 8.58
C GLY A 231 12.06 -9.31 7.40
N SER A 232 12.21 -10.55 6.92
CA SER A 232 11.52 -11.06 5.72
C SER A 232 10.03 -11.35 5.91
N CYS A 233 9.51 -11.30 7.13
CA CYS A 233 8.10 -11.57 7.41
C CYS A 233 7.17 -10.43 7.03
N LEU A 234 7.67 -9.19 7.02
CA LEU A 234 6.85 -7.99 6.76
C LEU A 234 7.25 -7.27 5.48
N LEU A 235 8.35 -7.68 4.85
CA LEU A 235 8.78 -7.21 3.54
C LEU A 235 9.11 -8.41 2.65
N TYR A 236 8.18 -8.72 1.75
CA TYR A 236 8.34 -9.79 0.76
C TYR A 236 9.11 -9.28 -0.44
N THR A 237 10.22 -9.93 -0.78
CA THR A 237 11.07 -9.50 -1.89
C THR A 237 10.51 -9.92 -3.23
N SER A 238 10.39 -8.96 -4.15
CA SER A 238 10.12 -9.19 -5.57
C SER A 238 11.43 -9.22 -6.35
N PRO A 239 11.57 -10.06 -7.38
CA PRO A 239 12.72 -9.99 -8.28
C PRO A 239 12.87 -8.60 -8.92
N SER A 240 14.11 -8.14 -9.03
CA SER A 240 14.45 -6.86 -9.68
C SER A 240 14.60 -6.99 -11.20
#